data_e08d83eb68a27c84e6134f1c69779191
#
_entry.id   e08d83eb68a27c84e6134f1c69779191
#
_cell.length_a   1.000
_cell.length_b   1.000
_cell.length_c   1.000
_cell.angle_alpha   90.00
_cell.angle_beta   90.00
_cell.angle_gamma   90.00
#
_symmetry.space_group_name_H-M   'P 1'
#
loop_
_entity.id
_entity.type
_entity.pdbx_description
1 polymer ?
#
loop_
_entity_poly.entity_id
_entity_poly.type
_entity_poly.pdbx_seq_one_letter_code
_entity_poly.pdbx_strand_id
1 'polypeptide(L)'
;MQDNVSNVDNLVLEALAEGYLMLLPTEKSSTKTLCFDCRAMGEPQDTEDRHHFGTHPALLNRYASDPKLQEHVQQLRREIEICKNSGVANIRLIVFDKRGRWAAMSVGKAFAEIAVNTQSLTLRSVSFLMHYHDRDCKGCDKCAFWTRRWTGCIVFSKRMVELYEATKLA
;
A
#
# COMPACT_ATOMS: atom_id res chain seq x y z
N MET A 1 18.98 29.56 6.05
CA MET A 1 17.88 28.86 6.72
C MET A 1 17.82 27.46 6.13
N GLN A 2 18.24 26.45 6.90
CA GLN A 2 18.01 25.09 6.51
C GLN A 2 16.53 24.82 6.72
N ASP A 3 15.79 24.59 5.61
CA ASP A 3 14.42 24.10 5.69
C ASP A 3 14.46 22.78 6.45
N ASN A 4 13.97 22.79 7.67
CA ASN A 4 13.74 21.60 8.47
C ASN A 4 12.62 20.81 7.78
N VAL A 5 12.96 20.06 6.75
CA VAL A 5 12.03 19.13 6.13
C VAL A 5 11.75 18.06 7.18
N SER A 6 10.59 18.15 7.81
CA SER A 6 10.16 17.14 8.75
C SER A 6 9.99 15.82 8.01
N ASN A 7 10.68 14.78 8.47
CA ASN A 7 10.55 13.43 7.92
C ASN A 7 9.39 12.70 8.59
N VAL A 8 8.79 11.79 7.86
CA VAL A 8 7.90 10.78 8.44
C VAL A 8 8.76 9.63 8.93
N ASP A 9 8.98 9.59 10.25
CA ASP A 9 9.95 8.66 10.86
C ASP A 9 9.38 7.26 11.09
N ASN A 10 8.05 7.15 11.21
CA ASN A 10 7.38 5.90 11.47
C ASN A 10 6.15 5.74 10.56
N LEU A 11 6.33 5.06 9.46
CA LEU A 11 5.26 4.65 8.58
C LEU A 11 4.92 3.18 8.81
N VAL A 12 3.70 2.91 9.24
CA VAL A 12 3.14 1.56 9.37
C VAL A 12 2.10 1.36 8.29
N LEU A 13 2.18 0.25 7.56
CA LEU A 13 1.27 -0.08 6.47
C LEU A 13 0.54 -1.40 6.77
N GLU A 14 -0.77 -1.37 6.64
CA GLU A 14 -1.64 -2.52 6.81
C GLU A 14 -2.56 -2.66 5.60
N ALA A 15 -2.45 -3.77 4.88
CA ALA A 15 -3.36 -4.15 3.81
C ALA A 15 -4.27 -5.26 4.33
N LEU A 16 -5.60 -5.04 4.32
CA LEU A 16 -6.52 -5.92 5.04
C LEU A 16 -7.89 -6.06 4.38
N ALA A 17 -8.60 -7.12 4.77
CA ALA A 17 -10.02 -7.28 4.45
C ALA A 17 -10.86 -6.30 5.27
N GLU A 18 -11.93 -5.77 4.67
CA GLU A 18 -12.80 -4.76 5.31
C GLU A 18 -13.32 -5.17 6.69
N GLY A 19 -13.57 -6.45 6.90
CA GLY A 19 -14.01 -6.98 8.20
C GLY A 19 -13.04 -6.75 9.35
N TYR A 20 -11.76 -6.53 9.08
CA TYR A 20 -10.75 -6.24 10.10
C TYR A 20 -10.70 -4.77 10.52
N LEU A 21 -11.35 -3.86 9.79
CA LEU A 21 -11.37 -2.43 10.13
C LEU A 21 -11.92 -2.19 11.55
N MET A 22 -12.92 -2.96 11.95
CA MET A 22 -13.54 -2.83 13.27
C MET A 22 -12.66 -3.36 14.42
N LEU A 23 -11.63 -4.13 14.10
CA LEU A 23 -10.72 -4.75 15.07
C LEU A 23 -9.43 -3.94 15.24
N LEU A 24 -9.28 -2.86 14.49
CA LEU A 24 -8.07 -2.03 14.59
C LEU A 24 -8.05 -1.29 15.93
N PRO A 25 -6.89 -1.25 16.61
CA PRO A 25 -6.77 -0.52 17.85
C PRO A 25 -7.00 0.97 17.62
N THR A 26 -7.58 1.63 18.61
CA THR A 26 -7.74 3.08 18.63
C THR A 26 -6.39 3.79 18.50
N GLU A 27 -6.37 4.88 17.78
CA GLU A 27 -5.17 5.66 17.54
C GLU A 27 -4.57 6.22 18.84
N LYS A 28 -3.25 6.21 18.88
CA LYS A 28 -2.53 7.06 19.84
C LYS A 28 -2.61 8.50 19.33
N SER A 29 -2.77 9.46 20.20
CA SER A 29 -2.95 10.89 19.87
C SER A 29 -1.85 11.49 18.98
N SER A 30 -0.69 10.82 18.85
CA SER A 30 0.45 11.26 18.03
C SER A 30 0.55 10.59 16.67
N THR A 31 -0.41 9.72 16.29
CA THR A 31 -0.39 8.98 15.05
C THR A 31 -1.53 9.43 14.15
N LYS A 32 -1.22 9.76 12.90
CA LYS A 32 -2.22 10.05 11.86
C LYS A 32 -2.55 8.78 11.09
N THR A 33 -3.82 8.39 11.06
CA THR A 33 -4.29 7.27 10.23
C THR A 33 -4.88 7.78 8.92
N LEU A 34 -4.44 7.16 7.84
CA LEU A 34 -4.91 7.40 6.47
C LEU A 34 -5.49 6.11 5.92
N CYS A 35 -6.74 6.16 5.46
CA CYS A 35 -7.47 5.00 4.94
C CYS A 35 -7.68 5.11 3.43
N PHE A 36 -7.43 4.01 2.73
CA PHE A 36 -7.57 3.88 1.28
C PHE A 36 -8.50 2.72 0.95
N ASP A 37 -9.66 3.05 0.42
CA ASP A 37 -10.70 2.08 0.02
C ASP A 37 -10.45 1.59 -1.40
N CYS A 38 -10.03 0.34 -1.53
CA CYS A 38 -9.72 -0.31 -2.81
C CYS A 38 -10.89 -1.15 -3.35
N ARG A 39 -12.08 -1.14 -2.73
CA ARG A 39 -13.22 -1.97 -3.15
C ARG A 39 -13.68 -1.66 -4.58
N ALA A 40 -13.56 -0.40 -5.01
CA ALA A 40 -13.92 0.02 -6.37
C ALA A 40 -12.97 -0.51 -7.46
N MET A 41 -11.78 -1.01 -7.10
CA MET A 41 -10.83 -1.60 -8.07
C MET A 41 -11.27 -3.00 -8.54
N GLY A 42 -12.23 -3.59 -7.85
CA GLY A 42 -12.82 -4.88 -8.21
C GLY A 42 -11.90 -6.08 -7.98
N GLU A 43 -12.48 -7.25 -8.18
CA GLU A 43 -11.80 -8.54 -8.08
C GLU A 43 -11.29 -8.99 -9.46
N PRO A 44 -10.24 -9.82 -9.54
CA PRO A 44 -9.84 -10.44 -10.80
C PRO A 44 -11.00 -11.22 -11.42
N GLN A 45 -11.22 -11.05 -12.71
CA GLN A 45 -12.27 -11.78 -13.42
C GLN A 45 -11.80 -13.15 -13.89
N ASP A 46 -10.50 -13.26 -14.18
CA ASP A 46 -9.89 -14.52 -14.57
C ASP A 46 -9.81 -15.49 -13.39
N THR A 47 -10.19 -16.74 -13.64
CA THR A 47 -10.13 -17.82 -12.64
C THR A 47 -8.72 -18.10 -12.17
N GLU A 48 -7.74 -18.01 -13.06
CA GLU A 48 -6.33 -18.24 -12.73
C GLU A 48 -5.82 -17.13 -11.79
N ASP A 49 -6.08 -15.88 -12.10
CA ASP A 49 -5.70 -14.73 -11.29
C ASP A 49 -6.35 -14.74 -9.89
N ARG A 50 -7.55 -15.30 -9.77
CA ARG A 50 -8.26 -15.42 -8.49
C ARG A 50 -7.56 -16.33 -7.48
N HIS A 51 -6.73 -17.26 -7.92
CA HIS A 51 -5.95 -18.13 -7.04
C HIS A 51 -4.73 -17.42 -6.45
N HIS A 52 -4.30 -16.31 -7.03
CA HIS A 52 -3.13 -15.57 -6.59
C HIS A 52 -3.46 -14.46 -5.59
N PHE A 53 -2.44 -13.99 -4.89
CA PHE A 53 -2.50 -12.79 -4.08
C PHE A 53 -2.21 -11.55 -4.91
N GLY A 54 -2.67 -10.39 -4.45
CA GLY A 54 -2.40 -9.10 -5.09
C GLY A 54 -0.92 -8.77 -5.28
N THR A 55 -0.04 -9.45 -4.57
CA THR A 55 1.42 -9.35 -4.74
C THR A 55 1.97 -10.20 -5.90
N HIS A 56 1.15 -11.05 -6.53
CA HIS A 56 1.55 -11.79 -7.72
C HIS A 56 1.84 -10.83 -8.89
N PRO A 57 2.92 -11.05 -9.68
CA PRO A 57 3.31 -10.13 -10.77
C PRO A 57 2.19 -9.81 -11.77
N ALA A 58 1.36 -10.78 -12.14
CA ALA A 58 0.23 -10.57 -13.04
C ALA A 58 -0.80 -9.59 -12.45
N LEU A 59 -1.12 -9.73 -11.16
CA LEU A 59 -2.05 -8.85 -10.45
C LEU A 59 -1.44 -7.48 -10.19
N LEU A 60 -0.15 -7.40 -9.85
CA LEU A 60 0.55 -6.12 -9.74
C LEU A 60 0.49 -5.34 -11.06
N ASN A 61 0.73 -6.00 -12.19
CA ASN A 61 0.64 -5.37 -13.50
C ASN A 61 -0.80 -4.91 -13.83
N ARG A 62 -1.80 -5.74 -13.51
CA ARG A 62 -3.20 -5.41 -13.69
C ARG A 62 -3.58 -4.15 -12.92
N TYR A 63 -3.36 -4.16 -11.59
CA TYR A 63 -3.73 -3.04 -10.73
C TYR A 63 -2.85 -1.80 -10.95
N ALA A 64 -1.59 -1.96 -11.37
CA ALA A 64 -0.73 -0.83 -11.74
C ALA A 64 -1.28 0.00 -12.90
N SER A 65 -2.16 -0.57 -13.72
CA SER A 65 -2.83 0.13 -14.83
C SER A 65 -4.22 0.67 -14.45
N ASP A 66 -4.69 0.40 -13.24
CA ASP A 66 -5.99 0.86 -12.76
C ASP A 66 -5.93 2.36 -12.41
N PRO A 67 -6.85 3.19 -12.95
CA PRO A 67 -6.90 4.62 -12.61
C PRO A 67 -7.07 4.89 -11.11
N LYS A 68 -7.73 3.99 -10.38
CA LYS A 68 -7.89 4.11 -8.92
C LYS A 68 -6.58 4.00 -8.18
N LEU A 69 -5.63 3.17 -8.64
CA LEU A 69 -4.31 3.15 -8.05
C LEU A 69 -3.61 4.51 -8.21
N GLN A 70 -3.74 5.14 -9.38
CA GLN A 70 -3.18 6.47 -9.60
C GLN A 70 -3.79 7.50 -8.65
N GLU A 71 -5.13 7.50 -8.49
CA GLU A 71 -5.82 8.36 -7.53
C GLU A 71 -5.32 8.13 -6.10
N HIS A 72 -5.14 6.87 -5.68
CA HIS A 72 -4.62 6.54 -4.36
C HIS A 72 -3.17 7.00 -4.16
N VAL A 73 -2.32 6.86 -5.16
CA VAL A 73 -0.94 7.36 -5.09
C VAL A 73 -0.90 8.89 -4.98
N GLN A 74 -1.76 9.58 -5.73
CA GLN A 74 -1.90 11.04 -5.65
C GLN A 74 -2.42 11.47 -4.28
N GLN A 75 -3.41 10.78 -3.73
CA GLN A 75 -3.92 11.02 -2.39
C GLN A 75 -2.82 10.79 -1.35
N LEU A 76 -2.10 9.66 -1.42
CA LEU A 76 -0.98 9.38 -0.54
C LEU A 76 0.04 10.53 -0.54
N ARG A 77 0.40 11.03 -1.72
CA ARG A 77 1.34 12.14 -1.85
C ARG A 77 0.86 13.39 -1.12
N ARG A 78 -0.38 13.81 -1.37
CA ARG A 78 -0.97 14.99 -0.73
C ARG A 78 -1.00 14.86 0.79
N GLU A 79 -1.46 13.70 1.29
CA GLU A 79 -1.57 13.46 2.73
C GLU A 79 -0.20 13.43 3.42
N ILE A 80 0.80 12.84 2.79
CA ILE A 80 2.19 12.82 3.30
C ILE A 80 2.73 14.27 3.40
N GLU A 81 2.52 15.09 2.38
CA GLU A 81 2.97 16.50 2.42
C GLU A 81 2.24 17.30 3.52
N ILE A 82 0.94 17.08 3.70
CA ILE A 82 0.18 17.69 4.80
C ILE A 82 0.76 17.27 6.15
N CYS A 83 1.03 15.99 6.34
CA CYS A 83 1.61 15.46 7.57
C CYS A 83 2.98 16.08 7.87
N LYS A 84 3.86 16.15 6.87
CA LYS A 84 5.18 16.80 7.00
C LYS A 84 5.06 18.26 7.42
N ASN A 85 4.22 19.02 6.72
CA ASN A 85 4.00 20.45 7.01
C ASN A 85 3.39 20.68 8.39
N SER A 86 2.66 19.71 8.93
CA SER A 86 2.06 19.74 10.25
C SER A 86 2.95 19.12 11.34
N GLY A 87 4.16 18.67 11.00
CA GLY A 87 5.08 18.04 11.95
C GLY A 87 4.64 16.65 12.44
N VAL A 88 3.79 15.95 11.69
CA VAL A 88 3.34 14.59 12.02
C VAL A 88 4.41 13.59 11.60
N ALA A 89 5.07 12.97 12.58
CA ALA A 89 6.13 12.01 12.34
C ALA A 89 5.65 10.55 12.26
N ASN A 90 4.46 10.23 12.81
CA ASN A 90 3.93 8.88 12.87
C ASN A 90 2.68 8.76 12.00
N ILE A 91 2.73 7.90 10.98
CA ILE A 91 1.62 7.68 10.06
C ILE A 91 1.29 6.19 10.00
N ARG A 92 0.01 5.89 10.06
CA ARG A 92 -0.56 4.57 9.82
C ARG A 92 -1.34 4.59 8.52
N LEU A 93 -0.91 3.81 7.54
CA LEU A 93 -1.63 3.61 6.29
C LEU A 93 -2.47 2.34 6.38
N ILE A 94 -3.75 2.46 6.14
CA ILE A 94 -4.69 1.35 6.06
C ILE A 94 -5.22 1.29 4.63
N VAL A 95 -4.96 0.17 3.98
CA VAL A 95 -5.43 -0.12 2.64
C VAL A 95 -6.36 -1.31 2.73
N PHE A 96 -7.57 -1.22 2.24
CA PHE A 96 -8.52 -2.31 2.40
C PHE A 96 -9.36 -2.57 1.14
N ASP A 97 -9.72 -3.82 0.95
CA ASP A 97 -10.75 -4.27 0.03
C ASP A 97 -11.66 -5.29 0.71
N LYS A 98 -12.60 -5.85 -0.02
CA LYS A 98 -13.59 -6.78 0.53
C LYS A 98 -12.97 -8.00 1.21
N ARG A 99 -11.87 -8.54 0.66
CA ARG A 99 -11.23 -9.79 1.13
C ARG A 99 -9.81 -9.60 1.64
N GLY A 100 -9.19 -8.45 1.41
CA GLY A 100 -7.78 -8.18 1.73
C GLY A 100 -6.78 -8.96 0.87
N ARG A 101 -7.25 -9.55 -0.25
CA ARG A 101 -6.48 -10.52 -1.01
C ARG A 101 -5.86 -9.96 -2.29
N TRP A 102 -6.53 -9.05 -2.97
CA TRP A 102 -6.13 -8.61 -4.31
C TRP A 102 -5.76 -7.13 -4.36
N ALA A 103 -6.74 -6.26 -4.52
CA ALA A 103 -6.49 -4.83 -4.69
C ALA A 103 -5.78 -4.20 -3.48
N ALA A 104 -6.23 -4.51 -2.26
CA ALA A 104 -5.59 -4.00 -1.04
C ALA A 104 -4.12 -4.43 -0.94
N MET A 105 -3.79 -5.68 -1.27
CA MET A 105 -2.41 -6.15 -1.27
C MET A 105 -1.58 -5.49 -2.36
N SER A 106 -2.14 -5.29 -3.56
CA SER A 106 -1.44 -4.63 -4.67
C SER A 106 -1.16 -3.16 -4.35
N VAL A 107 -2.14 -2.44 -3.82
CA VAL A 107 -1.98 -1.03 -3.41
C VAL A 107 -1.03 -0.93 -2.20
N GLY A 108 -1.17 -1.82 -1.23
CA GLY A 108 -0.24 -1.90 -0.11
C GLY A 108 1.20 -2.13 -0.56
N LYS A 109 1.40 -3.02 -1.54
CA LYS A 109 2.71 -3.23 -2.15
C LYS A 109 3.23 -1.98 -2.85
N ALA A 110 2.37 -1.27 -3.60
CA ALA A 110 2.74 -0.02 -4.24
C ALA A 110 3.19 1.04 -3.22
N PHE A 111 2.48 1.19 -2.12
CA PHE A 111 2.83 2.14 -1.06
C PHE A 111 4.13 1.76 -0.34
N ALA A 112 4.36 0.46 -0.11
CA ALA A 112 5.61 -0.02 0.45
C ALA A 112 6.81 0.30 -0.46
N GLU A 113 6.68 0.08 -1.77
CA GLU A 113 7.73 0.40 -2.75
C GLU A 113 8.01 1.90 -2.81
N ILE A 114 6.97 2.75 -2.78
CA ILE A 114 7.12 4.21 -2.69
C ILE A 114 7.88 4.59 -1.41
N ALA A 115 7.45 4.07 -0.26
CA ALA A 115 8.05 4.43 1.03
C ALA A 115 9.53 4.03 1.11
N VAL A 116 9.88 2.83 0.65
CA VAL A 116 11.27 2.34 0.68
C VAL A 116 12.19 3.16 -0.23
N ASN A 117 11.66 3.68 -1.34
CA ASN A 117 12.45 4.42 -2.33
C ASN A 117 12.35 5.95 -2.15
N THR A 118 11.67 6.43 -1.11
CA THR A 118 11.54 7.87 -0.82
C THR A 118 12.30 8.21 0.46
N GLN A 119 13.33 9.04 0.34
CA GLN A 119 14.25 9.36 1.45
C GLN A 119 13.56 9.98 2.68
N SER A 120 12.44 10.65 2.49
CA SER A 120 11.72 11.32 3.57
C SER A 120 10.69 10.44 4.29
N LEU A 121 10.62 9.15 3.96
CA LEU A 121 9.71 8.19 4.55
C LEU A 121 10.50 7.03 5.15
N THR A 122 10.16 6.63 6.36
CA THR A 122 10.76 5.45 7.00
C THR A 122 9.69 4.40 7.26
N LEU A 123 9.63 3.39 6.39
CA LEU A 123 8.71 2.27 6.53
C LEU A 123 9.17 1.34 7.67
N ARG A 124 8.37 1.19 8.71
CA ARG A 124 8.66 0.38 9.90
C ARG A 124 8.11 -1.03 9.82
N SER A 125 6.88 -1.15 9.33
CA SER A 125 6.25 -2.46 9.21
C SER A 125 5.20 -2.47 8.12
N VAL A 126 4.93 -3.66 7.60
CA VAL A 126 3.79 -3.95 6.72
C VAL A 126 3.15 -5.24 7.19
N SER A 127 1.84 -5.27 7.21
CA SER A 127 1.08 -6.47 7.49
C SER A 127 -0.04 -6.66 6.47
N PHE A 128 -0.33 -7.93 6.19
CA PHE A 128 -1.42 -8.34 5.31
C PHE A 128 -2.39 -9.19 6.11
N LEU A 129 -3.63 -8.73 6.23
CA LEU A 129 -4.70 -9.38 6.99
C LEU A 129 -5.84 -9.76 6.05
N MET A 130 -5.80 -10.99 5.56
CA MET A 130 -6.81 -11.56 4.67
C MET A 130 -7.86 -12.37 5.44
N HIS A 131 -8.99 -12.64 4.83
CA HIS A 131 -9.91 -13.64 5.32
C HIS A 131 -9.20 -14.98 5.53
N TYR A 132 -9.58 -15.71 6.57
CA TYR A 132 -8.95 -16.99 6.94
C TYR A 132 -8.88 -17.98 5.76
N HIS A 133 -9.96 -18.10 5.00
CA HIS A 133 -10.05 -18.99 3.84
C HIS A 133 -9.20 -18.56 2.63
N ASP A 134 -8.70 -17.33 2.63
CA ASP A 134 -7.94 -16.76 1.52
C ASP A 134 -6.43 -16.74 1.78
N ARG A 135 -5.96 -17.33 2.89
CA ARG A 135 -4.55 -17.26 3.31
C ARG A 135 -3.59 -18.08 2.48
N ASP A 136 -4.10 -19.07 1.75
CA ASP A 136 -3.27 -20.00 1.01
C ASP A 136 -3.37 -19.78 -0.50
N CYS A 137 -2.24 -19.48 -1.12
CA CYS A 137 -2.05 -19.65 -2.55
C CYS A 137 -1.35 -20.99 -2.78
N LYS A 138 -2.12 -22.02 -3.08
CA LYS A 138 -1.60 -23.39 -3.25
C LYS A 138 -0.71 -23.47 -4.49
N GLY A 139 0.57 -23.83 -4.29
CA GLY A 139 1.49 -24.16 -5.35
C GLY A 139 2.09 -23.01 -6.13
N CYS A 140 1.98 -21.76 -5.65
CA CYS A 140 2.57 -20.62 -6.30
C CYS A 140 3.74 -20.02 -5.51
N ASP A 141 4.97 -20.30 -5.91
CA ASP A 141 6.17 -19.75 -5.29
C ASP A 141 6.26 -18.22 -5.42
N LYS A 142 5.70 -17.66 -6.49
CA LYS A 142 5.70 -16.21 -6.73
C LYS A 142 4.90 -15.45 -5.68
N CYS A 143 3.69 -15.94 -5.32
CA CYS A 143 2.90 -15.32 -4.26
C CYS A 143 3.63 -15.34 -2.92
N ALA A 144 4.20 -16.48 -2.53
CA ALA A 144 4.93 -16.63 -1.28
C ALA A 144 6.17 -15.73 -1.25
N PHE A 145 6.91 -15.69 -2.34
CA PHE A 145 8.11 -14.87 -2.49
C PHE A 145 7.79 -13.36 -2.37
N TRP A 146 6.80 -12.87 -3.09
CA TRP A 146 6.47 -11.46 -3.15
C TRP A 146 5.73 -10.96 -1.91
N THR A 147 5.00 -11.84 -1.21
CA THR A 147 4.38 -11.48 0.07
C THR A 147 5.43 -11.30 1.17
N ARG A 148 6.54 -12.05 1.11
CA ARG A 148 7.62 -11.97 2.10
C ARG A 148 8.64 -10.86 1.81
N ARG A 149 8.74 -10.40 0.56
CA ARG A 149 9.66 -9.34 0.17
C ARG A 149 8.89 -8.08 -0.20
N TRP A 150 9.17 -7.01 0.48
CA TRP A 150 8.64 -5.67 0.23
C TRP A 150 9.17 -5.06 -1.06
N THR A 151 10.43 -5.34 -1.32
CA THR A 151 11.17 -4.88 -2.47
C THR A 151 11.46 -6.07 -3.36
N GLY A 152 11.28 -5.95 -4.64
CA GLY A 152 11.69 -7.05 -5.47
C GLY A 152 11.18 -7.05 -6.90
N CYS A 153 10.19 -6.28 -7.23
CA CYS A 153 9.85 -6.05 -8.64
C CYS A 153 10.37 -4.68 -9.06
N ILE A 154 11.60 -4.62 -9.57
CA ILE A 154 12.27 -3.37 -9.96
C ILE A 154 11.40 -2.55 -10.92
N VAL A 155 10.74 -3.18 -11.88
CA VAL A 155 9.89 -2.50 -12.86
C VAL A 155 8.66 -1.91 -12.20
N PHE A 156 7.98 -2.67 -11.34
CA PHE A 156 6.82 -2.19 -10.60
C PHE A 156 7.19 -1.07 -9.62
N SER A 157 8.27 -1.26 -8.86
CA SER A 157 8.80 -0.27 -7.93
C SER A 157 9.11 1.05 -8.64
N LYS A 158 9.87 0.99 -9.73
CA LYS A 158 10.21 2.18 -10.53
C LYS A 158 8.95 2.91 -11.01
N ARG A 159 7.97 2.18 -11.55
CA ARG A 159 6.71 2.76 -12.02
C ARG A 159 5.93 3.45 -10.89
N MET A 160 5.88 2.84 -9.69
CA MET A 160 5.18 3.43 -8.54
C MET A 160 5.86 4.69 -8.02
N VAL A 161 7.18 4.70 -7.97
CA VAL A 161 7.96 5.88 -7.58
C VAL A 161 7.80 7.00 -8.61
N GLU A 162 7.88 6.70 -9.89
CA GLU A 162 7.65 7.68 -10.97
C GLU A 162 6.25 8.27 -10.88
N LEU A 163 5.23 7.46 -10.63
CA LEU A 163 3.86 7.91 -10.45
C LEU A 163 3.72 8.84 -9.23
N TYR A 164 4.35 8.50 -8.12
CA TYR A 164 4.37 9.32 -6.90
C TYR A 164 5.09 10.65 -7.12
N GLU A 165 6.22 10.63 -7.82
CA GLU A 165 7.01 11.83 -8.11
C GLU A 165 6.35 12.74 -9.16
N ALA A 166 5.66 12.16 -10.16
CA ALA A 166 4.94 12.90 -11.19
C ALA A 166 3.75 13.70 -10.63
N THR A 167 3.24 13.32 -9.47
CA THR A 167 2.19 14.04 -8.75
C THR A 167 2.70 15.28 -8.00
N LYS A 168 3.86 15.82 -8.37
CA LYS A 168 4.30 17.12 -7.86
C LYS A 168 3.22 18.14 -8.10
N LEU A 169 2.76 18.71 -7.00
CA LEU A 169 1.68 19.65 -6.87
C LEU A 169 1.71 20.72 -7.98
N ALA A 170 0.65 20.76 -8.74
CA ALA A 170 0.29 21.97 -9.45
C ALA A 170 -0.08 23.06 -8.45
#